data_f4593494ec8ecd113554f292c304bb8a
#
_entry.id   f4593494ec8ecd113554f292c304bb8a
#
_cell.length_a   1.000
_cell.length_b   1.000
_cell.length_c   1.000
_cell.angle_alpha   90.00
_cell.angle_beta   90.00
_cell.angle_gamma   90.00
#
_symmetry.space_group_name_H-M   'P 1'
#
loop_
_entity.id
_entity.type
_entity.pdbx_description
1 polymer ?
#
loop_
_entity_poly.entity_id
_entity_poly.type
_entity_poly.pdbx_seq_one_letter_code
_entity_poly.pdbx_strand_id
1 'polypeptide(L)'
;TPSDHLILNEKEFSTIVNNCLDFIKDESALMTIGIEPTRPETGYGYIQADGENVKRFVEKPDLATAEKYLLAGNFYWNSGIFCFKAKTFLAELGEYSPEMLAAAQNALANATIEDGEPIRIDRDDMLAIPSNSIDYAVMEKSKKVKVVPSDIGWSDLGSFDSLYGEYPHDENGNNVNPRHIAVGSKNSLVMGSQRAIATIDLDKMLIVDTPDALLVAPLSSSQKVKKVVEELKQRGSDLINVPQTVSRPWGTYSVLESTERYKMKRIVVKPGKRLSLQKHLHRSEHWVVVSGTATCTVGDKVFYVRPNESTYIPVGEVHRLQNEGRLPLVIVEVQVGEYTGEDDIIRVEDDFHRCKGRSVRTSYRNLAINVAPQPRRGKSAH
;
A
#
# COMPACT_ATOMS: atom_id res chain seq x y z
N THR A 1 1.26 12.02 11.43
CA THR A 1 2.50 11.79 10.63
C THR A 1 2.17 10.89 9.46
N PRO A 2 2.74 11.14 8.26
CA PRO A 2 2.80 10.16 7.19
C PRO A 2 3.53 8.90 7.65
N SER A 3 3.24 7.76 7.05
CA SER A 3 3.81 6.45 7.44
C SER A 3 4.93 5.96 6.51
N ASP A 4 5.20 6.69 5.45
CA ASP A 4 6.06 6.34 4.32
C ASP A 4 7.18 7.36 4.03
N HIS A 5 7.34 8.37 4.89
CA HIS A 5 8.44 9.33 4.78
C HIS A 5 9.75 8.79 5.37
N LEU A 6 10.86 9.19 4.78
CA LEU A 6 12.20 8.93 5.31
C LEU A 6 12.61 10.04 6.28
N ILE A 7 13.20 9.63 7.41
CA ILE A 7 13.85 10.53 8.39
C ILE A 7 15.19 9.90 8.75
N LEU A 8 16.28 10.57 8.41
CA LEU A 8 17.63 10.03 8.65
C LEU A 8 18.14 10.33 10.07
N ASN A 9 17.74 11.48 10.65
CA ASN A 9 18.15 11.87 11.99
C ASN A 9 17.01 11.63 13.01
N GLU A 10 16.81 10.37 13.41
CA GLU A 10 15.75 9.98 14.35
C GLU A 10 15.89 10.63 15.72
N LYS A 11 17.12 10.89 16.17
CA LYS A 11 17.37 11.55 17.47
C LYS A 11 16.89 13.00 17.46
N GLU A 12 17.23 13.75 16.42
CA GLU A 12 16.79 15.13 16.26
C GLU A 12 15.27 15.20 16.08
N PHE A 13 14.72 14.29 15.28
CA PHE A 13 13.27 14.17 15.14
C PHE A 13 12.56 13.95 16.47
N SER A 14 13.07 13.06 17.32
CA SER A 14 12.52 12.82 18.65
C SER A 14 12.60 14.09 19.54
N THR A 15 13.68 14.83 19.46
CA THR A 15 13.85 16.11 20.19
C THR A 15 12.81 17.13 19.76
N ILE A 16 12.62 17.29 18.44
CA ILE A 16 11.66 18.23 17.86
C ILE A 16 10.22 17.86 18.24
N VAL A 17 9.87 16.58 18.16
CA VAL A 17 8.53 16.12 18.57
C VAL A 17 8.28 16.42 20.04
N ASN A 18 9.25 16.18 20.93
CA ASN A 18 9.11 16.52 22.36
C ASN A 18 8.95 18.03 22.58
N ASN A 19 9.71 18.87 21.88
CA ASN A 19 9.56 20.33 21.94
C ASN A 19 8.15 20.76 21.48
N CYS A 20 7.63 20.19 20.39
CA CYS A 20 6.26 20.44 19.95
C CYS A 20 5.23 20.02 21.01
N LEU A 21 5.41 18.84 21.64
CA LEU A 21 4.53 18.36 22.70
C LEU A 21 4.55 19.28 23.92
N ASP A 22 5.71 19.76 24.31
CA ASP A 22 5.83 20.71 25.44
C ASP A 22 5.17 22.05 25.11
N PHE A 23 5.37 22.57 23.90
CA PHE A 23 4.74 23.82 23.46
C PHE A 23 3.20 23.75 23.51
N ILE A 24 2.60 22.68 22.98
CA ILE A 24 1.14 22.56 22.93
C ILE A 24 0.50 22.25 24.29
N LYS A 25 1.27 21.90 25.34
CA LYS A 25 0.72 21.73 26.69
C LYS A 25 0.07 23.04 27.21
N ASP A 26 0.71 24.16 26.95
CA ASP A 26 0.30 25.45 27.48
C ASP A 26 -0.47 26.25 26.43
N GLU A 27 -0.23 26.02 25.14
CA GLU A 27 -0.84 26.77 24.06
C GLU A 27 -1.80 25.93 23.17
N SER A 28 -2.84 26.64 22.67
CA SER A 28 -3.77 26.07 21.68
C SER A 28 -3.23 26.31 20.26
N ALA A 29 -2.18 25.57 19.88
CA ALA A 29 -1.53 25.69 18.59
C ALA A 29 -1.67 24.41 17.75
N LEU A 30 -1.51 24.56 16.43
CA LEU A 30 -1.33 23.51 15.44
C LEU A 30 0.13 23.57 14.96
N MET A 31 0.99 22.74 15.53
CA MET A 31 2.41 22.73 15.18
C MET A 31 2.63 21.92 13.89
N THR A 32 3.50 22.43 13.00
CA THR A 32 4.02 21.68 11.85
C THR A 32 5.54 21.71 11.84
N ILE A 33 6.17 20.66 11.36
CA ILE A 33 7.62 20.58 11.17
C ILE A 33 7.93 21.11 9.77
N GLY A 34 8.72 22.20 9.72
CA GLY A 34 9.16 22.82 8.48
C GLY A 34 10.57 22.39 8.12
N ILE A 35 10.77 21.87 6.90
CA ILE A 35 12.06 21.43 6.42
C ILE A 35 12.74 22.54 5.62
N GLU A 36 14.03 22.75 5.83
CA GLU A 36 14.79 23.76 5.09
C GLU A 36 14.90 23.37 3.60
N PRO A 37 14.45 24.24 2.68
CA PRO A 37 14.46 23.93 1.26
C PRO A 37 15.88 23.92 0.71
N THR A 38 16.28 22.84 0.05
CA THR A 38 17.58 22.71 -0.61
C THR A 38 17.51 22.91 -2.14
N ARG A 39 16.30 22.91 -2.71
CA ARG A 39 16.01 23.07 -4.14
C ARG A 39 14.61 23.66 -4.35
N PRO A 40 14.30 24.20 -5.54
CA PRO A 40 12.94 24.71 -5.84
C PRO A 40 11.99 23.56 -6.19
N GLU A 41 11.53 22.82 -5.17
CA GLU A 41 10.64 21.68 -5.32
C GLU A 41 9.20 22.12 -5.59
N THR A 42 8.57 21.61 -6.62
CA THR A 42 7.18 21.95 -7.01
C THR A 42 6.16 20.91 -6.53
N GLY A 43 6.63 19.81 -5.99
CA GLY A 43 5.80 18.74 -5.42
C GLY A 43 5.38 18.97 -3.98
N TYR A 44 6.01 19.92 -3.28
CA TYR A 44 5.81 20.17 -1.86
C TYR A 44 5.03 21.44 -1.58
N GLY A 45 4.39 21.50 -0.41
CA GLY A 45 3.87 22.74 0.17
C GLY A 45 5.00 23.56 0.78
N TYR A 46 4.85 24.87 0.74
CA TYR A 46 5.78 25.85 1.33
C TYR A 46 5.12 26.64 2.45
N ILE A 47 5.83 26.82 3.56
CA ILE A 47 5.40 27.54 4.74
C ILE A 47 6.27 28.78 4.89
N GLN A 48 5.69 29.98 4.76
CA GLN A 48 6.38 31.21 5.07
C GLN A 48 6.31 31.49 6.58
N ALA A 49 7.47 31.59 7.21
CA ALA A 49 7.59 31.81 8.64
C ALA A 49 7.99 33.25 9.01
N ASP A 50 7.58 33.64 10.20
CA ASP A 50 8.06 34.81 10.94
C ASP A 50 8.32 34.38 12.39
N GLY A 51 9.56 33.98 12.68
CA GLY A 51 9.86 33.17 13.84
C GLY A 51 9.11 31.83 13.79
N GLU A 52 8.37 31.52 14.84
CA GLU A 52 7.53 30.33 14.91
C GLU A 52 6.16 30.50 14.25
N ASN A 53 5.77 31.74 13.90
CA ASN A 53 4.45 32.00 13.33
C ASN A 53 4.42 31.71 11.84
N VAL A 54 3.36 31.07 11.40
CA VAL A 54 3.10 30.86 9.95
C VAL A 54 2.36 32.10 9.43
N LYS A 55 2.99 32.79 8.48
CA LYS A 55 2.37 33.90 7.74
C LYS A 55 1.56 33.43 6.55
N ARG A 56 2.06 32.41 5.87
CA ARG A 56 1.46 31.91 4.65
C ARG A 56 1.80 30.44 4.46
N PHE A 57 0.81 29.70 4.00
CA PHE A 57 0.93 28.31 3.56
C PHE A 57 0.59 28.26 2.07
N VAL A 58 1.41 27.63 1.23
CA VAL A 58 1.20 27.55 -0.22
C VAL A 58 1.50 26.15 -0.68
N GLU A 59 0.49 25.45 -1.15
CA GLU A 59 0.62 24.08 -1.62
C GLU A 59 1.03 24.07 -3.10
N LYS A 60 2.11 23.34 -3.41
CA LYS A 60 2.60 23.01 -4.75
C LYS A 60 2.72 24.22 -5.70
N PRO A 61 3.61 25.17 -5.43
CA PRO A 61 3.82 26.35 -6.27
C PRO A 61 4.42 25.95 -7.64
N ASP A 62 4.33 26.86 -8.60
CA ASP A 62 5.10 26.72 -9.84
C ASP A 62 6.61 26.95 -9.60
N LEU A 63 7.44 26.52 -10.57
CA LEU A 63 8.89 26.56 -10.44
C LEU A 63 9.41 27.98 -10.16
N ALA A 64 8.92 28.99 -10.89
CA ALA A 64 9.37 30.36 -10.72
C ALA A 64 9.02 30.94 -9.33
N THR A 65 7.93 30.49 -8.74
CA THR A 65 7.51 30.81 -7.38
C THR A 65 8.37 30.07 -6.35
N ALA A 66 8.65 28.78 -6.56
CA ALA A 66 9.51 27.97 -5.70
C ALA A 66 10.96 28.52 -5.65
N GLU A 67 11.50 28.98 -6.78
CA GLU A 67 12.80 29.64 -6.85
C GLU A 67 12.84 30.92 -6.00
N LYS A 68 11.77 31.73 -6.05
CA LYS A 68 11.66 32.95 -5.21
C LYS A 68 11.59 32.61 -3.73
N TYR A 69 10.91 31.53 -3.36
CA TYR A 69 10.82 31.10 -1.96
C TYR A 69 12.16 30.61 -1.42
N LEU A 70 12.92 29.88 -2.24
CA LEU A 70 14.27 29.45 -1.89
C LEU A 70 15.20 30.65 -1.64
N LEU A 71 15.13 31.67 -2.51
CA LEU A 71 15.96 32.89 -2.37
C LEU A 71 15.55 33.76 -1.18
N ALA A 72 14.29 33.74 -0.76
CA ALA A 72 13.77 34.53 0.34
C ALA A 72 14.30 34.08 1.73
N GLY A 73 14.68 32.81 1.88
CA GLY A 73 15.32 32.25 3.07
C GLY A 73 14.44 32.12 4.32
N ASN A 74 13.13 32.41 4.19
CA ASN A 74 12.16 32.28 5.28
C ASN A 74 10.98 31.41 4.93
N PHE A 75 11.16 30.53 3.93
CA PHE A 75 10.22 29.51 3.55
C PHE A 75 10.77 28.13 3.90
N TYR A 76 9.91 27.27 4.38
CA TYR A 76 10.20 25.86 4.71
C TYR A 76 9.28 24.95 3.92
N TRP A 77 9.73 23.76 3.56
CA TRP A 77 8.83 22.74 3.03
C TRP A 77 7.91 22.21 4.12
N ASN A 78 6.66 22.01 3.80
CA ASN A 78 5.71 21.33 4.67
C ASN A 78 6.01 19.82 4.68
N SER A 79 6.45 19.30 5.82
CA SER A 79 6.70 17.86 5.97
C SER A 79 5.43 17.01 6.07
N GLY A 80 4.25 17.64 6.26
CA GLY A 80 3.02 16.90 6.55
C GLY A 80 3.00 16.25 7.94
N ILE A 81 3.95 16.61 8.81
CA ILE A 81 4.01 16.13 10.20
C ILE A 81 3.43 17.22 11.10
N PHE A 82 2.32 16.89 11.76
CA PHE A 82 1.59 17.83 12.62
C PHE A 82 1.52 17.34 14.06
N CYS A 83 1.60 18.27 15.00
CA CYS A 83 1.46 18.02 16.42
C CYS A 83 0.46 19.02 17.03
N PHE A 84 -0.64 18.51 17.60
CA PHE A 84 -1.71 19.32 18.18
C PHE A 84 -2.54 18.56 19.22
N LYS A 85 -3.25 19.28 20.07
CA LYS A 85 -4.31 18.68 20.89
C LYS A 85 -5.53 18.39 20.02
N ALA A 86 -6.14 17.22 20.16
CA ALA A 86 -7.36 16.85 19.42
C ALA A 86 -8.46 17.92 19.57
N LYS A 87 -8.63 18.47 20.77
CA LYS A 87 -9.62 19.54 21.02
C LYS A 87 -9.35 20.78 20.15
N THR A 88 -8.09 21.21 20.03
CA THR A 88 -7.71 22.38 19.22
C THR A 88 -8.00 22.10 17.75
N PHE A 89 -7.58 20.94 17.23
CA PHE A 89 -7.82 20.57 15.84
C PHE A 89 -9.31 20.48 15.50
N LEU A 90 -10.10 19.82 16.33
CA LEU A 90 -11.56 19.70 16.11
C LEU A 90 -12.27 21.05 16.15
N ALA A 91 -11.81 21.99 16.98
CA ALA A 91 -12.35 23.34 17.00
C ALA A 91 -12.04 24.10 15.68
N GLU A 92 -10.79 24.03 15.20
CA GLU A 92 -10.38 24.65 13.93
C GLU A 92 -11.08 23.98 12.73
N LEU A 93 -11.19 22.64 12.73
CA LEU A 93 -11.93 21.91 11.69
C LEU A 93 -13.41 22.35 11.67
N GLY A 94 -14.02 22.55 12.84
CA GLY A 94 -15.40 23.04 12.96
C GLY A 94 -15.57 24.46 12.47
N GLU A 95 -14.55 25.32 12.61
CA GLU A 95 -14.57 26.68 12.12
C GLU A 95 -14.39 26.76 10.59
N TYR A 96 -13.40 26.01 10.03
CA TYR A 96 -13.00 26.16 8.63
C TYR A 96 -13.58 25.12 7.66
N SER A 97 -14.10 24.01 8.20
CA SER A 97 -14.69 22.92 7.41
C SER A 97 -15.78 22.18 8.23
N PRO A 98 -16.86 22.88 8.64
CA PRO A 98 -17.90 22.32 9.54
C PRO A 98 -18.62 21.11 8.95
N GLU A 99 -18.82 21.06 7.63
CA GLU A 99 -19.40 19.94 6.94
C GLU A 99 -18.54 18.67 7.01
N MET A 100 -17.22 18.81 6.92
CA MET A 100 -16.29 17.68 7.08
C MET A 100 -16.32 17.15 8.52
N LEU A 101 -16.33 18.03 9.51
CA LEU A 101 -16.42 17.63 10.92
C LEU A 101 -17.73 16.89 11.18
N ALA A 102 -18.87 17.44 10.72
CA ALA A 102 -20.18 16.81 10.92
C ALA A 102 -20.27 15.44 10.26
N ALA A 103 -19.79 15.30 9.01
CA ALA A 103 -19.78 14.01 8.30
C ALA A 103 -18.86 12.98 8.99
N ALA A 104 -17.67 13.38 9.46
CA ALA A 104 -16.75 12.50 10.19
C ALA A 104 -17.33 12.05 11.54
N GLN A 105 -18.02 12.94 12.27
CA GLN A 105 -18.72 12.59 13.51
C GLN A 105 -19.87 11.60 13.28
N ASN A 106 -20.64 11.79 12.20
CA ASN A 106 -21.70 10.86 11.82
C ASN A 106 -21.13 9.48 11.46
N ALA A 107 -20.07 9.44 10.65
CA ALA A 107 -19.40 8.20 10.27
C ALA A 107 -18.87 7.43 11.49
N LEU A 108 -18.33 8.12 12.48
CA LEU A 108 -17.88 7.51 13.73
C LEU A 108 -19.05 7.04 14.63
N ALA A 109 -20.15 7.80 14.69
CA ALA A 109 -21.32 7.44 15.47
C ALA A 109 -22.02 6.17 14.96
N ASN A 110 -21.96 5.93 13.64
CA ASN A 110 -22.51 4.74 12.99
C ASN A 110 -21.50 3.57 12.93
N ALA A 111 -20.27 3.78 13.36
CA ALA A 111 -19.22 2.77 13.26
C ALA A 111 -19.49 1.58 14.19
N THR A 112 -19.10 0.38 13.74
CA THR A 112 -19.08 -0.81 14.59
C THR A 112 -17.83 -0.80 15.45
N ILE A 113 -18.03 -0.83 16.77
CA ILE A 113 -16.97 -0.84 17.78
C ILE A 113 -17.15 -2.11 18.62
N GLU A 114 -16.22 -3.06 18.51
CA GLU A 114 -16.16 -4.29 19.29
C GLU A 114 -14.86 -4.33 20.09
N ASP A 115 -14.90 -4.82 21.33
CA ASP A 115 -13.72 -4.89 22.20
C ASP A 115 -12.61 -5.76 21.57
N GLY A 116 -11.43 -5.18 21.43
CA GLY A 116 -10.25 -5.84 20.84
C GLY A 116 -10.21 -5.87 19.30
N GLU A 117 -11.23 -5.35 18.63
CA GLU A 117 -11.29 -5.26 17.16
C GLU A 117 -11.07 -3.82 16.67
N PRO A 118 -10.57 -3.63 15.44
CA PRO A 118 -10.49 -2.32 14.82
C PRO A 118 -11.87 -1.69 14.63
N ILE A 119 -12.00 -0.38 14.89
CA ILE A 119 -13.21 0.39 14.57
C ILE A 119 -13.52 0.26 13.08
N ARG A 120 -14.73 -0.15 12.74
CA ARG A 120 -15.18 -0.33 11.35
C ARG A 120 -16.20 0.73 11.00
N ILE A 121 -15.78 1.64 10.12
CA ILE A 121 -16.65 2.69 9.56
C ILE A 121 -17.36 2.11 8.33
N ASP A 122 -18.66 2.37 8.21
CA ASP A 122 -19.42 1.99 7.02
C ASP A 122 -18.89 2.71 5.78
N ARG A 123 -18.95 2.03 4.63
CA ARG A 123 -18.40 2.57 3.39
C ARG A 123 -19.14 3.82 2.92
N ASP A 124 -20.46 3.84 3.02
CA ASP A 124 -21.27 4.94 2.51
C ASP A 124 -21.12 6.17 3.41
N ASP A 125 -21.01 5.97 4.73
CA ASP A 125 -20.68 7.04 5.67
C ASP A 125 -19.28 7.61 5.42
N MET A 126 -18.30 6.77 5.12
CA MET A 126 -16.94 7.23 4.78
C MET A 126 -16.91 8.01 3.46
N LEU A 127 -17.68 7.60 2.45
CA LEU A 127 -17.79 8.28 1.17
C LEU A 127 -18.56 9.62 1.26
N ALA A 128 -19.37 9.80 2.29
CA ALA A 128 -20.08 11.06 2.55
C ALA A 128 -19.17 12.16 3.14
N ILE A 129 -17.98 11.81 3.66
CA ILE A 129 -17.01 12.80 4.13
C ILE A 129 -16.41 13.53 2.93
N PRO A 130 -16.41 14.90 2.90
CA PRO A 130 -15.78 15.65 1.84
C PRO A 130 -14.30 15.27 1.66
N SER A 131 -13.89 14.98 0.42
CA SER A 131 -12.51 14.61 0.10
C SER A 131 -11.62 15.85 0.05
N ASN A 132 -10.95 16.17 1.16
CA ASN A 132 -10.03 17.29 1.27
C ASN A 132 -8.90 16.95 2.25
N SER A 133 -7.70 17.51 2.05
CA SER A 133 -6.58 17.32 2.98
C SER A 133 -6.68 18.26 4.19
N ILE A 134 -5.99 17.89 5.27
CA ILE A 134 -5.84 18.75 6.47
C ILE A 134 -5.23 20.11 6.10
N ASP A 135 -4.33 20.14 5.12
CA ASP A 135 -3.66 21.35 4.65
C ASP A 135 -4.68 22.37 4.16
N TYR A 136 -5.52 22.00 3.18
CA TYR A 136 -6.56 22.87 2.62
C TYR A 136 -7.74 23.09 3.57
N ALA A 137 -8.10 22.07 4.34
CA ALA A 137 -9.25 22.15 5.22
C ALA A 137 -9.01 23.09 6.41
N VAL A 138 -7.80 23.08 6.99
CA VAL A 138 -7.47 23.75 8.24
C VAL A 138 -6.18 24.57 8.16
N MET A 139 -5.04 23.96 7.76
CA MET A 139 -3.71 24.54 7.97
C MET A 139 -3.49 25.85 7.19
N GLU A 140 -4.01 25.97 5.97
CA GLU A 140 -3.92 27.19 5.18
C GLU A 140 -4.78 28.34 5.71
N LYS A 141 -5.80 28.02 6.52
CA LYS A 141 -6.82 29.00 6.99
C LYS A 141 -6.62 29.42 8.44
N SER A 142 -6.10 28.50 9.26
CA SER A 142 -5.97 28.71 10.70
C SER A 142 -4.84 29.67 11.05
N LYS A 143 -5.13 30.62 11.95
CA LYS A 143 -4.15 31.54 12.52
C LYS A 143 -3.36 30.96 13.70
N LYS A 144 -3.67 29.70 14.08
CA LYS A 144 -3.01 28.99 15.18
C LYS A 144 -1.86 28.10 14.72
N VAL A 145 -1.54 28.11 13.42
CA VAL A 145 -0.46 27.30 12.89
C VAL A 145 0.88 27.90 13.28
N LYS A 146 1.75 27.06 13.82
CA LYS A 146 3.13 27.35 14.17
C LYS A 146 4.05 26.40 13.43
N VAL A 147 5.25 26.83 13.07
CA VAL A 147 6.25 26.02 12.39
C VAL A 147 7.51 25.88 13.23
N VAL A 148 8.04 24.67 13.30
CA VAL A 148 9.37 24.38 13.86
C VAL A 148 10.31 24.06 12.71
N PRO A 149 11.25 24.95 12.39
CA PRO A 149 12.29 24.67 11.39
C PRO A 149 13.16 23.49 11.83
N SER A 150 13.50 22.61 10.89
CA SER A 150 14.17 21.35 11.21
C SER A 150 15.05 20.85 10.08
N ASP A 151 16.19 20.28 10.45
CA ASP A 151 17.05 19.49 9.57
C ASP A 151 17.14 18.07 10.12
N ILE A 152 16.17 17.25 9.77
CA ILE A 152 16.06 15.86 10.20
C ILE A 152 16.41 14.85 9.09
N GLY A 153 16.97 15.33 7.97
CA GLY A 153 17.22 14.48 6.81
C GLY A 153 15.91 13.92 6.26
N TRP A 154 14.91 14.76 6.09
CA TRP A 154 13.57 14.35 5.67
C TRP A 154 13.43 14.27 4.16
N SER A 155 12.76 13.23 3.70
CA SER A 155 12.26 13.07 2.32
C SER A 155 10.88 12.41 2.34
N ASP A 156 9.97 12.86 1.49
CA ASP A 156 8.66 12.23 1.31
C ASP A 156 8.73 10.98 0.43
N LEU A 157 9.88 10.73 -0.24
CA LEU A 157 10.06 9.67 -1.24
C LEU A 157 8.97 9.67 -2.32
N GLY A 158 8.29 10.80 -2.51
CA GLY A 158 7.09 10.95 -3.32
C GLY A 158 7.33 10.97 -4.84
N SER A 159 8.58 10.96 -5.27
CA SER A 159 8.96 10.99 -6.68
C SER A 159 10.23 10.18 -6.95
N PHE A 160 10.42 9.75 -8.20
CA PHE A 160 11.63 8.98 -8.55
C PHE A 160 12.92 9.79 -8.46
N ASP A 161 12.88 11.09 -8.63
CA ASP A 161 14.04 11.97 -8.43
C ASP A 161 14.37 12.12 -6.94
N SER A 162 13.39 12.24 -6.06
CA SER A 162 13.62 12.17 -4.60
C SER A 162 14.23 10.82 -4.21
N LEU A 163 13.66 9.73 -4.73
CA LEU A 163 14.15 8.39 -4.48
C LEU A 163 15.60 8.19 -5.00
N TYR A 164 15.93 8.74 -6.18
CA TYR A 164 17.30 8.70 -6.70
C TYR A 164 18.29 9.35 -5.73
N GLY A 165 17.94 10.48 -5.12
CA GLY A 165 18.78 11.17 -4.14
C GLY A 165 19.12 10.34 -2.89
N GLU A 166 18.27 9.39 -2.53
CA GLU A 166 18.41 8.57 -1.31
C GLU A 166 19.09 7.22 -1.56
N TYR A 167 19.17 6.76 -2.81
CA TYR A 167 19.87 5.53 -3.13
C TYR A 167 21.41 5.71 -3.10
N PRO A 168 22.16 4.68 -2.68
CA PRO A 168 23.60 4.67 -2.88
C PRO A 168 23.93 4.65 -4.38
N HIS A 169 24.96 5.40 -4.77
CA HIS A 169 25.40 5.53 -6.16
C HIS A 169 26.74 4.81 -6.40
N ASP A 170 26.94 4.34 -7.63
CA ASP A 170 28.22 3.86 -8.12
C ASP A 170 29.13 5.05 -8.53
N GLU A 171 30.35 4.75 -8.99
CA GLU A 171 31.33 5.74 -9.43
C GLU A 171 30.87 6.60 -10.63
N ASN A 172 29.87 6.13 -11.38
CA ASN A 172 29.28 6.83 -12.52
C ASN A 172 27.98 7.56 -12.14
N GLY A 173 27.60 7.59 -10.86
CA GLY A 173 26.38 8.24 -10.38
C GLY A 173 25.10 7.45 -10.67
N ASN A 174 25.16 6.18 -11.08
CA ASN A 174 23.97 5.35 -11.18
C ASN A 174 23.61 4.79 -9.79
N ASN A 175 22.33 4.57 -9.51
CA ASN A 175 21.98 3.87 -8.29
C ASN A 175 22.52 2.43 -8.30
N VAL A 176 22.99 1.98 -7.14
CA VAL A 176 23.50 0.60 -6.98
C VAL A 176 22.36 -0.40 -7.14
N ASN A 177 22.41 -1.17 -8.24
CA ASN A 177 21.47 -2.25 -8.53
C ASN A 177 22.23 -3.44 -9.12
N PRO A 178 22.29 -4.60 -8.44
CA PRO A 178 23.06 -5.76 -8.90
C PRO A 178 22.57 -6.37 -10.22
N ARG A 179 21.41 -5.97 -10.70
CA ARG A 179 20.86 -6.40 -11.99
C ARG A 179 21.06 -5.37 -13.11
N HIS A 180 21.64 -4.21 -12.81
CA HIS A 180 21.94 -3.18 -13.79
C HIS A 180 23.35 -3.40 -14.34
N ILE A 181 23.45 -3.47 -15.67
CA ILE A 181 24.70 -3.57 -16.42
C ILE A 181 24.84 -2.26 -17.19
N ALA A 182 25.67 -1.34 -16.69
CA ALA A 182 25.91 -0.05 -17.32
C ALA A 182 27.16 -0.09 -18.20
N VAL A 183 27.00 0.25 -19.47
CA VAL A 183 28.12 0.46 -20.41
C VAL A 183 28.08 1.92 -20.86
N GLY A 184 28.98 2.76 -20.35
CA GLY A 184 29.02 4.19 -20.64
C GLY A 184 27.85 5.00 -20.04
N SER A 185 26.87 4.36 -19.37
CA SER A 185 25.71 5.01 -18.78
C SER A 185 26.03 5.61 -17.42
N LYS A 186 25.43 6.77 -17.10
CA LYS A 186 25.71 7.53 -15.88
C LYS A 186 24.49 8.29 -15.35
N ASN A 187 24.57 8.69 -14.07
CA ASN A 187 23.59 9.55 -13.39
C ASN A 187 22.14 9.07 -13.49
N SER A 188 21.92 7.75 -13.53
CA SER A 188 20.62 7.17 -13.87
C SER A 188 20.04 6.38 -12.71
N LEU A 189 18.71 6.46 -12.54
CA LEU A 189 17.94 5.59 -11.64
C LEU A 189 17.41 4.39 -12.43
N VAL A 190 17.95 3.21 -12.13
CA VAL A 190 17.52 1.94 -12.77
C VAL A 190 17.00 1.00 -11.70
N MET A 191 15.71 0.76 -11.72
CA MET A 191 15.00 -0.09 -10.76
C MET A 191 14.44 -1.32 -11.48
N GLY A 192 14.62 -2.49 -10.89
CA GLY A 192 14.09 -3.75 -11.39
C GLY A 192 14.67 -4.91 -10.59
N SER A 193 13.91 -5.97 -10.42
CA SER A 193 14.28 -7.09 -9.54
C SER A 193 14.24 -8.47 -10.19
N GLN A 194 13.66 -8.60 -11.38
CA GLN A 194 13.44 -9.93 -11.98
C GLN A 194 14.43 -10.26 -13.11
N ARG A 195 14.67 -9.34 -14.02
CA ARG A 195 15.56 -9.52 -15.16
C ARG A 195 16.77 -8.59 -15.11
N ALA A 196 17.82 -8.93 -15.82
CA ALA A 196 18.94 -8.03 -16.02
C ALA A 196 18.51 -6.83 -16.88
N ILE A 197 18.95 -5.63 -16.50
CA ILE A 197 18.69 -4.39 -17.25
C ILE A 197 20.05 -3.89 -17.73
N ALA A 198 20.26 -3.87 -19.04
CA ALA A 198 21.45 -3.32 -19.64
C ALA A 198 21.18 -1.95 -20.22
N THR A 199 22.08 -1.00 -19.98
CA THR A 199 22.02 0.35 -20.54
C THR A 199 23.37 0.71 -21.20
N ILE A 200 23.30 1.38 -22.33
CA ILE A 200 24.51 1.77 -23.12
C ILE A 200 24.41 3.26 -23.41
N ASP A 201 25.44 4.01 -23.01
CA ASP A 201 25.60 5.45 -23.29
C ASP A 201 24.41 6.35 -22.91
N LEU A 202 23.67 5.96 -21.84
CA LEU A 202 22.58 6.76 -21.32
C LEU A 202 23.05 7.71 -20.21
N ASP A 203 22.45 8.89 -20.12
CA ASP A 203 22.70 9.87 -19.06
C ASP A 203 21.40 10.41 -18.48
N LYS A 204 21.32 10.47 -17.15
CA LYS A 204 20.17 11.04 -16.40
C LYS A 204 18.84 10.40 -16.76
N MET A 205 18.81 9.07 -16.84
CA MET A 205 17.61 8.32 -17.19
C MET A 205 16.94 7.74 -15.95
N LEU A 206 15.62 7.65 -16.03
CA LEU A 206 14.74 6.89 -15.15
C LEU A 206 14.28 5.64 -15.90
N ILE A 207 14.63 4.47 -15.39
CA ILE A 207 14.19 3.18 -15.91
C ILE A 207 13.62 2.38 -14.74
N VAL A 208 12.32 2.09 -14.79
CA VAL A 208 11.63 1.28 -13.77
C VAL A 208 10.99 0.09 -14.46
N ASP A 209 11.53 -1.09 -14.18
CA ASP A 209 11.09 -2.37 -14.72
C ASP A 209 10.34 -3.15 -13.63
N THR A 210 9.03 -3.20 -13.78
CA THR A 210 8.15 -4.03 -12.95
C THR A 210 7.65 -5.22 -13.77
N PRO A 211 7.09 -6.26 -13.14
CA PRO A 211 6.60 -7.43 -13.89
C PRO A 211 5.48 -7.12 -14.90
N ASP A 212 4.75 -6.02 -14.70
CA ASP A 212 3.57 -5.63 -15.46
C ASP A 212 3.78 -4.38 -16.33
N ALA A 213 4.84 -3.60 -16.09
CA ALA A 213 5.11 -2.39 -16.85
C ALA A 213 6.59 -2.01 -16.89
N LEU A 214 7.01 -1.34 -17.96
CA LEU A 214 8.32 -0.72 -18.09
C LEU A 214 8.16 0.77 -18.30
N LEU A 215 8.73 1.57 -17.40
CA LEU A 215 8.84 3.02 -17.54
C LEU A 215 10.26 3.39 -17.98
N VAL A 216 10.37 4.20 -19.02
CA VAL A 216 11.62 4.81 -19.47
C VAL A 216 11.37 6.30 -19.69
N ALA A 217 12.12 7.16 -19.01
CA ALA A 217 11.99 8.61 -19.10
C ALA A 217 13.30 9.31 -18.73
N PRO A 218 13.52 10.58 -19.11
CA PRO A 218 14.51 11.41 -18.43
C PRO A 218 14.19 11.54 -16.94
N LEU A 219 15.20 11.46 -16.06
CA LEU A 219 15.00 11.54 -14.60
C LEU A 219 14.26 12.84 -14.21
N SER A 220 14.60 13.97 -14.85
CA SER A 220 13.93 15.27 -14.67
C SER A 220 12.45 15.30 -15.06
N SER A 221 11.94 14.25 -15.70
CA SER A 221 10.53 14.12 -16.09
C SER A 221 9.71 13.22 -15.16
N SER A 222 10.25 12.83 -14.02
CA SER A 222 9.61 11.90 -13.06
C SER A 222 8.20 12.35 -12.65
N GLN A 223 7.97 13.64 -12.47
CA GLN A 223 6.66 14.22 -12.11
C GLN A 223 5.58 14.00 -13.21
N LYS A 224 5.98 13.74 -14.46
CA LYS A 224 5.04 13.48 -15.57
C LYS A 224 4.44 12.07 -15.55
N VAL A 225 4.92 11.18 -14.68
CA VAL A 225 4.38 9.80 -14.54
C VAL A 225 2.89 9.83 -14.22
N LYS A 226 2.41 10.85 -13.50
CA LYS A 226 0.96 11.06 -13.25
C LYS A 226 0.13 11.08 -14.53
N LYS A 227 0.64 11.67 -15.62
CA LYS A 227 -0.07 11.73 -16.91
C LYS A 227 -0.20 10.34 -17.55
N VAL A 228 0.79 9.46 -17.34
CA VAL A 228 0.72 8.07 -17.81
C VAL A 228 -0.38 7.32 -17.05
N VAL A 229 -0.48 7.52 -15.73
CA VAL A 229 -1.55 6.93 -14.91
C VAL A 229 -2.92 7.44 -15.34
N GLU A 230 -3.06 8.73 -15.64
CA GLU A 230 -4.31 9.32 -16.16
C GLU A 230 -4.72 8.71 -17.51
N GLU A 231 -3.76 8.52 -18.40
CA GLU A 231 -3.98 7.87 -19.70
C GLU A 231 -4.42 6.41 -19.53
N LEU A 232 -3.77 5.66 -18.62
CA LEU A 232 -4.16 4.29 -18.29
C LEU A 232 -5.59 4.22 -17.72
N LYS A 233 -5.98 5.21 -16.90
CA LYS A 233 -7.38 5.34 -16.41
C LYS A 233 -8.37 5.55 -17.53
N GLN A 234 -8.06 6.46 -18.46
CA GLN A 234 -8.92 6.73 -19.61
C GLN A 234 -9.09 5.50 -20.51
N ARG A 235 -8.04 4.68 -20.63
CA ARG A 235 -8.08 3.41 -21.37
C ARG A 235 -8.78 2.27 -20.62
N GLY A 236 -9.20 2.47 -19.39
CA GLY A 236 -9.79 1.43 -18.55
C GLY A 236 -8.81 0.29 -18.20
N SER A 237 -7.52 0.58 -18.12
CA SER A 237 -6.48 -0.43 -17.88
C SER A 237 -6.52 -0.94 -16.44
N ASP A 238 -6.45 -2.25 -16.24
CA ASP A 238 -6.38 -2.88 -14.93
C ASP A 238 -5.05 -2.63 -14.21
N LEU A 239 -4.01 -2.20 -14.91
CA LEU A 239 -2.68 -1.90 -14.36
C LEU A 239 -2.70 -0.88 -13.21
N ILE A 240 -3.69 -0.01 -13.19
CA ILE A 240 -3.82 1.02 -12.15
C ILE A 240 -4.57 0.55 -10.90
N ASN A 241 -5.34 -0.55 -11.00
CA ASN A 241 -6.28 -0.98 -9.97
C ASN A 241 -5.80 -2.21 -9.20
N VAL A 242 -5.00 -3.06 -9.84
CA VAL A 242 -4.63 -4.37 -9.29
C VAL A 242 -3.11 -4.50 -9.28
N PRO A 243 -2.45 -4.32 -8.10
CA PRO A 243 -1.04 -4.64 -8.00
C PRO A 243 -0.84 -6.13 -8.26
N GLN A 244 0.26 -6.49 -8.91
CA GLN A 244 0.55 -7.90 -9.23
C GLN A 244 0.56 -8.78 -7.98
N THR A 245 1.02 -8.25 -6.85
CA THR A 245 0.96 -8.94 -5.55
C THR A 245 0.02 -8.19 -4.62
N VAL A 246 -1.00 -8.88 -4.16
CA VAL A 246 -2.02 -8.35 -3.26
C VAL A 246 -1.85 -8.95 -1.87
N SER A 247 -1.73 -8.09 -0.86
CA SER A 247 -1.74 -8.49 0.54
C SER A 247 -3.16 -8.70 1.06
N ARG A 248 -3.34 -9.76 1.84
CA ARG A 248 -4.58 -10.12 2.52
C ARG A 248 -4.29 -10.46 3.98
N PRO A 249 -5.26 -10.42 4.90
CA PRO A 249 -5.03 -10.81 6.29
C PRO A 249 -4.48 -12.23 6.46
N TRP A 250 -4.82 -13.14 5.55
CA TRP A 250 -4.37 -14.52 5.56
C TRP A 250 -3.01 -14.74 4.88
N GLY A 251 -2.48 -13.78 4.12
CA GLY A 251 -1.23 -13.90 3.39
C GLY A 251 -1.15 -13.01 2.16
N THR A 252 -0.64 -13.54 1.05
CA THR A 252 -0.54 -12.80 -0.21
C THR A 252 -0.92 -13.69 -1.40
N TYR A 253 -1.35 -13.06 -2.49
CA TYR A 253 -1.35 -13.71 -3.78
C TYR A 253 -0.71 -12.81 -4.84
N SER A 254 -0.02 -13.43 -5.79
CA SER A 254 0.57 -12.75 -6.95
C SER A 254 -0.02 -13.35 -8.21
N VAL A 255 -0.49 -12.52 -9.13
CA VAL A 255 -0.89 -12.95 -10.47
C VAL A 255 0.39 -13.17 -11.27
N LEU A 256 0.61 -14.40 -11.72
CA LEU A 256 1.76 -14.80 -12.53
C LEU A 256 1.48 -14.61 -14.01
N GLU A 257 0.28 -14.95 -14.42
CA GLU A 257 -0.20 -14.81 -15.79
C GLU A 257 -1.71 -14.67 -15.79
N SER A 258 -2.27 -13.88 -16.71
CA SER A 258 -3.70 -13.70 -16.90
C SER A 258 -4.00 -13.60 -18.38
N THR A 259 -4.89 -14.46 -18.84
CA THR A 259 -5.40 -14.47 -20.22
C THR A 259 -6.92 -14.38 -20.20
N GLU A 260 -7.54 -14.40 -21.37
CA GLU A 260 -8.99 -14.39 -21.49
C GLU A 260 -9.65 -15.65 -20.85
N ARG A 261 -8.99 -16.81 -20.87
CA ARG A 261 -9.55 -18.09 -20.46
C ARG A 261 -8.92 -18.73 -19.22
N TYR A 262 -7.76 -18.22 -18.77
CA TYR A 262 -7.15 -18.73 -17.54
C TYR A 262 -6.39 -17.62 -16.81
N LYS A 263 -6.22 -17.86 -15.51
CA LYS A 263 -5.38 -17.03 -14.65
C LYS A 263 -4.54 -17.92 -13.75
N MET A 264 -3.24 -17.62 -13.65
CA MET A 264 -2.32 -18.30 -12.75
C MET A 264 -1.98 -17.37 -11.59
N LYS A 265 -2.02 -17.91 -10.37
CA LYS A 265 -1.65 -17.19 -9.16
C LYS A 265 -0.66 -17.99 -8.34
N ARG A 266 0.28 -17.30 -7.71
CA ARG A 266 1.05 -17.83 -6.58
C ARG A 266 0.40 -17.33 -5.30
N ILE A 267 -0.01 -18.24 -4.43
CA ILE A 267 -0.67 -17.93 -3.16
C ILE A 267 0.25 -18.33 -2.02
N VAL A 268 0.44 -17.43 -1.05
CA VAL A 268 1.18 -17.69 0.18
C VAL A 268 0.25 -17.51 1.36
N VAL A 269 0.01 -18.58 2.11
CA VAL A 269 -0.85 -18.55 3.30
C VAL A 269 0.01 -18.61 4.56
N LYS A 270 -0.14 -17.62 5.43
CA LYS A 270 0.57 -17.54 6.70
C LYS A 270 0.21 -18.71 7.61
N PRO A 271 1.11 -19.13 8.54
CA PRO A 271 0.81 -20.13 9.56
C PRO A 271 -0.48 -19.83 10.33
N GLY A 272 -1.32 -20.83 10.52
CA GLY A 272 -2.59 -20.74 11.24
C GLY A 272 -3.68 -19.93 10.52
N LYS A 273 -3.48 -19.53 9.26
CA LYS A 273 -4.46 -18.75 8.50
C LYS A 273 -5.14 -19.60 7.42
N ARG A 274 -6.32 -19.11 6.99
CA ARG A 274 -7.13 -19.76 5.97
C ARG A 274 -7.83 -18.74 5.07
N LEU A 275 -8.15 -19.15 3.87
CA LEU A 275 -9.00 -18.39 2.95
C LEU A 275 -10.47 -18.55 3.36
N SER A 276 -11.36 -17.75 2.77
CA SER A 276 -12.81 -17.94 2.90
C SER A 276 -13.24 -19.33 2.41
N LEU A 277 -14.30 -19.86 3.00
CA LEU A 277 -15.06 -20.95 2.36
C LEU A 277 -15.86 -20.33 1.24
N GLN A 278 -15.61 -20.74 -0.01
CA GLN A 278 -16.10 -20.04 -1.19
C GLN A 278 -16.42 -20.99 -2.34
N LYS A 279 -17.12 -20.48 -3.35
CA LYS A 279 -17.35 -21.18 -4.63
C LYS A 279 -17.33 -20.18 -5.78
N HIS A 280 -17.17 -20.70 -6.99
CA HIS A 280 -17.15 -19.94 -8.25
C HIS A 280 -18.15 -20.54 -9.25
N LEU A 281 -18.82 -19.67 -10.01
CA LEU A 281 -19.82 -20.15 -11.00
C LEU A 281 -19.26 -20.29 -12.42
N HIS A 282 -18.12 -19.63 -12.71
CA HIS A 282 -17.62 -19.52 -14.08
C HIS A 282 -16.22 -20.09 -14.28
N ARG A 283 -15.57 -20.59 -13.20
CA ARG A 283 -14.23 -21.17 -13.28
C ARG A 283 -14.05 -22.40 -12.39
N SER A 284 -13.17 -23.29 -12.82
CA SER A 284 -12.56 -24.34 -12.00
C SER A 284 -11.17 -23.93 -11.55
N GLU A 285 -10.63 -24.62 -10.56
CA GLU A 285 -9.28 -24.33 -10.05
C GLU A 285 -8.46 -25.60 -9.91
N HIS A 286 -7.16 -25.52 -10.23
CA HIS A 286 -6.15 -26.52 -9.90
C HIS A 286 -5.15 -25.92 -8.92
N TRP A 287 -4.96 -26.58 -7.79
CA TRP A 287 -3.97 -26.16 -6.79
C TRP A 287 -2.81 -27.16 -6.75
N VAL A 288 -1.60 -26.67 -6.93
CA VAL A 288 -0.37 -27.43 -6.78
C VAL A 288 0.37 -26.89 -5.56
N VAL A 289 0.63 -27.73 -4.57
CA VAL A 289 1.39 -27.33 -3.39
C VAL A 289 2.89 -27.33 -3.70
N VAL A 290 3.54 -26.19 -3.50
CA VAL A 290 4.97 -26.00 -3.72
C VAL A 290 5.75 -26.19 -2.41
N SER A 291 5.23 -25.63 -1.31
CA SER A 291 5.88 -25.69 0.01
C SER A 291 4.84 -25.64 1.12
N GLY A 292 5.11 -26.29 2.24
CA GLY A 292 4.15 -26.45 3.33
C GLY A 292 3.18 -27.62 3.09
N THR A 293 2.16 -27.75 3.94
CA THR A 293 1.08 -28.75 3.79
C THR A 293 -0.25 -28.01 3.82
N ALA A 294 -1.04 -28.17 2.78
CA ALA A 294 -2.36 -27.58 2.68
C ALA A 294 -3.41 -28.51 3.31
N THR A 295 -4.28 -27.94 4.15
CA THR A 295 -5.57 -28.55 4.49
C THR A 295 -6.59 -28.00 3.50
N CYS A 296 -7.10 -28.87 2.63
CA CYS A 296 -8.06 -28.53 1.60
C CYS A 296 -9.44 -29.04 1.97
N THR A 297 -10.44 -28.16 1.88
CA THR A 297 -11.86 -28.54 1.90
C THR A 297 -12.37 -28.44 0.46
N VAL A 298 -12.96 -29.51 -0.07
CA VAL A 298 -13.62 -29.54 -1.39
C VAL A 298 -14.92 -30.32 -1.26
N GLY A 299 -16.05 -29.63 -1.36
CA GLY A 299 -17.35 -30.17 -1.00
C GLY A 299 -17.37 -30.62 0.46
N ASP A 300 -17.78 -31.87 0.69
CA ASP A 300 -17.84 -32.48 2.03
C ASP A 300 -16.50 -33.13 2.46
N LYS A 301 -15.44 -33.06 1.62
CA LYS A 301 -14.17 -33.73 1.89
C LYS A 301 -13.17 -32.74 2.47
N VAL A 302 -12.48 -33.17 3.54
CA VAL A 302 -11.32 -32.46 4.10
C VAL A 302 -10.12 -33.40 4.03
N PHE A 303 -9.04 -32.94 3.43
CA PHE A 303 -7.84 -33.74 3.20
C PHE A 303 -6.57 -32.88 3.12
N TYR A 304 -5.42 -33.52 3.30
CA TYR A 304 -4.13 -32.87 3.17
C TYR A 304 -3.56 -33.01 1.77
N VAL A 305 -2.96 -31.92 1.27
CA VAL A 305 -2.16 -31.89 0.03
C VAL A 305 -0.76 -31.45 0.40
N ARG A 306 0.24 -32.27 0.06
CA ARG A 306 1.65 -32.06 0.43
C ARG A 306 2.43 -31.44 -0.75
N PRO A 307 3.68 -31.02 -0.54
CA PRO A 307 4.54 -30.55 -1.63
C PRO A 307 4.59 -31.57 -2.79
N ASN A 308 4.48 -31.06 -4.02
CA ASN A 308 4.41 -31.82 -5.25
C ASN A 308 3.11 -32.66 -5.43
N GLU A 309 2.10 -32.43 -4.60
CA GLU A 309 0.76 -32.94 -4.80
C GLU A 309 -0.17 -31.83 -5.29
N SER A 310 -1.28 -32.21 -5.91
CA SER A 310 -2.28 -31.26 -6.45
C SER A 310 -3.70 -31.72 -6.17
N THR A 311 -4.63 -30.78 -6.23
CA THR A 311 -6.06 -31.05 -6.16
C THR A 311 -6.81 -30.23 -7.21
N TYR A 312 -7.95 -30.74 -7.64
CA TYR A 312 -8.87 -30.10 -8.56
C TYR A 312 -10.14 -29.66 -7.85
N ILE A 313 -10.59 -28.46 -8.12
CA ILE A 313 -11.84 -27.87 -7.64
C ILE A 313 -12.76 -27.66 -8.85
N PRO A 314 -13.87 -28.40 -8.95
CA PRO A 314 -14.86 -28.22 -10.01
C PRO A 314 -15.56 -26.87 -9.93
N VAL A 315 -16.10 -26.40 -11.05
CA VAL A 315 -17.00 -25.25 -11.09
C VAL A 315 -18.17 -25.47 -10.16
N GLY A 316 -18.51 -24.47 -9.34
CA GLY A 316 -19.64 -24.51 -8.40
C GLY A 316 -19.36 -25.21 -7.08
N GLU A 317 -18.25 -25.92 -6.94
CA GLU A 317 -17.92 -26.67 -5.71
C GLU A 317 -17.44 -25.74 -4.60
N VAL A 318 -17.96 -25.96 -3.40
CA VAL A 318 -17.55 -25.19 -2.20
C VAL A 318 -16.16 -25.67 -1.76
N HIS A 319 -15.25 -24.75 -1.55
CA HIS A 319 -13.86 -25.10 -1.23
C HIS A 319 -13.18 -24.06 -0.32
N ARG A 320 -12.11 -24.50 0.35
CA ARG A 320 -11.28 -23.67 1.24
C ARG A 320 -9.84 -24.20 1.25
N LEU A 321 -8.88 -23.28 1.24
CA LEU A 321 -7.47 -23.54 1.50
C LEU A 321 -7.10 -23.06 2.90
N GLN A 322 -6.43 -23.91 3.69
CA GLN A 322 -6.00 -23.60 5.05
C GLN A 322 -4.56 -24.06 5.29
N ASN A 323 -3.80 -23.27 6.05
CA ASN A 323 -2.48 -23.61 6.53
C ASN A 323 -2.52 -23.85 8.05
N GLU A 324 -2.53 -25.08 8.48
CA GLU A 324 -2.46 -25.49 9.91
C GLU A 324 -1.02 -25.65 10.39
N GLY A 325 -0.04 -25.54 9.47
CA GLY A 325 1.37 -25.69 9.76
C GLY A 325 1.99 -24.46 10.44
N ARG A 326 3.28 -24.59 10.74
CA ARG A 326 4.11 -23.52 11.33
C ARG A 326 4.94 -22.73 10.32
N LEU A 327 5.01 -23.21 9.08
CA LEU A 327 5.71 -22.56 7.98
C LEU A 327 4.70 -22.00 6.98
N PRO A 328 5.05 -20.98 6.18
CA PRO A 328 4.19 -20.50 5.11
C PRO A 328 3.84 -21.64 4.13
N LEU A 329 2.56 -21.74 3.78
CA LEU A 329 2.07 -22.59 2.72
C LEU A 329 2.15 -21.83 1.40
N VAL A 330 2.80 -22.39 0.40
CA VAL A 330 2.91 -21.83 -0.94
C VAL A 330 2.24 -22.78 -1.94
N ILE A 331 1.28 -22.26 -2.69
CA ILE A 331 0.66 -22.99 -3.80
C ILE A 331 0.75 -22.18 -5.10
N VAL A 332 0.69 -22.90 -6.22
CA VAL A 332 0.35 -22.34 -7.52
C VAL A 332 -1.09 -22.75 -7.82
N GLU A 333 -1.92 -21.78 -8.09
CA GLU A 333 -3.31 -21.93 -8.49
C GLU A 333 -3.45 -21.64 -9.97
N VAL A 334 -4.11 -22.52 -10.70
CA VAL A 334 -4.51 -22.29 -12.09
C VAL A 334 -6.03 -22.25 -12.13
N GLN A 335 -6.59 -21.11 -12.43
CA GLN A 335 -8.02 -20.87 -12.65
C GLN A 335 -8.30 -21.03 -14.15
N VAL A 336 -9.29 -21.82 -14.53
CA VAL A 336 -9.69 -22.04 -15.93
C VAL A 336 -11.19 -21.86 -16.07
N GLY A 337 -11.61 -20.99 -16.98
CA GLY A 337 -13.02 -20.71 -17.21
C GLY A 337 -13.27 -19.55 -18.15
N GLU A 338 -14.52 -19.25 -18.38
CA GLU A 338 -14.92 -18.14 -19.24
C GLU A 338 -14.83 -16.78 -18.52
N TYR A 339 -14.77 -16.81 -17.19
CA TYR A 339 -14.61 -15.62 -16.37
C TYR A 339 -13.78 -15.91 -15.11
N THR A 340 -12.69 -15.18 -14.91
CA THR A 340 -11.75 -15.35 -13.79
C THR A 340 -11.66 -14.12 -12.90
N GLY A 341 -12.67 -13.23 -12.91
CA GLY A 341 -12.77 -12.04 -12.07
C GLY A 341 -12.91 -12.37 -10.58
N GLU A 342 -12.43 -11.47 -9.72
CA GLU A 342 -12.53 -11.63 -8.24
C GLU A 342 -13.97 -11.47 -7.73
N ASP A 343 -14.86 -10.91 -8.51
CA ASP A 343 -16.31 -10.75 -8.25
C ASP A 343 -17.11 -12.03 -8.49
N ASP A 344 -16.53 -13.07 -9.14
CA ASP A 344 -17.08 -14.42 -9.21
C ASP A 344 -16.97 -15.20 -7.88
N ILE A 345 -16.34 -14.62 -6.85
CA ILE A 345 -16.16 -15.26 -5.54
C ILE A 345 -17.46 -15.13 -4.72
N ILE A 346 -18.18 -16.25 -4.55
CA ILE A 346 -19.29 -16.36 -3.62
C ILE A 346 -18.77 -16.92 -2.30
N ARG A 347 -18.69 -16.09 -1.25
CA ARG A 347 -18.21 -16.48 0.06
C ARG A 347 -19.33 -17.05 0.91
N VAL A 348 -19.13 -18.27 1.41
CA VAL A 348 -20.04 -18.97 2.33
C VAL A 348 -19.69 -18.66 3.77
N GLU A 349 -18.40 -18.71 4.11
CA GLU A 349 -17.83 -18.28 5.40
C GLU A 349 -16.57 -17.45 5.17
N ASP A 350 -16.41 -16.38 5.92
CA ASP A 350 -15.25 -15.51 5.84
C ASP A 350 -14.88 -14.95 7.21
N ASP A 351 -13.71 -15.32 7.72
CA ASP A 351 -13.19 -14.85 9.01
C ASP A 351 -12.91 -13.34 9.03
N PHE A 352 -12.92 -12.70 7.85
CA PHE A 352 -12.58 -11.28 7.67
C PHE A 352 -13.79 -10.42 7.35
N HIS A 353 -15.02 -10.95 7.54
CA HIS A 353 -16.29 -10.24 7.40
C HIS A 353 -16.51 -9.53 6.05
N ARG A 354 -15.98 -10.11 4.94
CA ARG A 354 -16.18 -9.59 3.58
C ARG A 354 -17.46 -10.09 2.89
N CYS A 355 -18.28 -10.89 3.57
CA CYS A 355 -19.55 -11.36 3.05
C CYS A 355 -20.56 -10.21 2.97
N LYS A 356 -21.07 -9.90 1.78
CA LYS A 356 -22.22 -9.01 1.60
C LYS A 356 -23.51 -9.81 1.84
N GLY A 357 -24.21 -9.54 2.95
CA GLY A 357 -25.56 -10.01 3.23
C GLY A 357 -25.66 -11.40 3.87
N ARG A 358 -26.59 -11.51 4.85
CA ARG A 358 -27.08 -12.66 5.62
C ARG A 358 -26.17 -13.90 5.63
N SER A 359 -25.51 -14.14 6.76
CA SER A 359 -24.91 -15.44 7.06
C SER A 359 -26.01 -16.51 6.98
N VAL A 360 -25.95 -17.35 5.96
CA VAL A 360 -26.62 -18.64 6.00
C VAL A 360 -25.80 -19.46 7.01
N ARG A 361 -26.21 -19.42 8.27
CA ARG A 361 -25.74 -20.35 9.29
C ARG A 361 -26.31 -21.74 8.93
N THR A 362 -25.69 -22.41 7.99
CA THR A 362 -25.85 -23.84 7.83
C THR A 362 -24.86 -24.52 8.75
N SER A 363 -25.37 -25.28 9.71
CA SER A 363 -24.58 -25.94 10.75
C SER A 363 -23.73 -27.07 10.15
N TYR A 364 -22.50 -26.74 9.76
CA TYR A 364 -21.44 -27.73 9.57
C TYR A 364 -20.67 -27.96 10.90
N ARG A 365 -21.39 -28.11 12.01
CA ARG A 365 -20.82 -28.66 13.25
C ARG A 365 -20.84 -30.18 13.11
N ASN A 366 -19.68 -30.78 13.01
CA ASN A 366 -19.34 -32.22 13.01
C ASN A 366 -18.89 -32.76 11.64
N LEU A 367 -17.81 -32.24 11.09
CA LEU A 367 -16.98 -32.98 10.15
C LEU A 367 -15.76 -33.48 10.91
N ALA A 368 -15.86 -34.72 11.40
CA ALA A 368 -14.71 -35.42 11.95
C ALA A 368 -13.69 -35.69 10.84
N ILE A 369 -12.44 -35.41 11.11
CA ILE A 369 -11.33 -35.69 10.18
C ILE A 369 -11.14 -37.20 10.10
N ASN A 370 -11.67 -37.83 9.05
CA ASN A 370 -11.38 -39.21 8.74
C ASN A 370 -10.06 -39.29 7.98
N VAL A 371 -8.97 -39.43 8.71
CA VAL A 371 -7.65 -39.78 8.14
C VAL A 371 -7.64 -41.31 7.91
N ALA A 372 -8.04 -41.77 6.73
CA ALA A 372 -7.82 -43.17 6.37
C ALA A 372 -6.32 -43.40 6.14
N PRO A 373 -5.72 -44.44 6.79
CA PRO A 373 -4.31 -44.75 6.54
C PRO A 373 -4.14 -45.33 5.13
N GLN A 374 -3.25 -44.76 4.34
CA GLN A 374 -2.84 -45.28 3.04
C GLN A 374 -2.16 -46.65 3.20
N PRO A 375 -2.44 -47.66 2.33
CA PRO A 375 -1.80 -48.97 2.38
C PRO A 375 -0.32 -48.84 2.06
N ARG A 376 0.53 -49.39 2.94
CA ARG A 376 1.97 -49.53 2.75
C ARG A 376 2.21 -50.34 1.46
N ARG A 377 2.81 -49.73 0.46
CA ARG A 377 3.32 -50.48 -0.71
C ARG A 377 4.40 -51.47 -0.22
N GLY A 378 4.14 -52.74 -0.42
CA GLY A 378 5.03 -53.85 -0.10
C GLY A 378 6.38 -53.70 -0.81
N LYS A 379 7.43 -53.96 -0.06
CA LYS A 379 8.77 -54.17 -0.63
C LYS A 379 8.71 -55.45 -1.47
N SER A 380 8.84 -55.36 -2.78
CA SER A 380 9.21 -56.50 -3.62
C SER A 380 10.71 -56.71 -3.45
N ALA A 381 11.05 -57.86 -2.89
CA ALA A 381 12.38 -58.43 -3.00
C ALA A 381 12.60 -58.90 -4.46
N HIS A 382 13.65 -58.40 -5.08
CA HIS A 382 14.63 -59.15 -5.90
C HIS A 382 15.77 -58.22 -6.22
#